data_7f99fc104f9567509e03ecb6e94db3d2
#
_entry.id   7f99fc104f9567509e03ecb6e94db3d2
#
_cell.length_a   1.000
_cell.length_b   1.000
_cell.length_c   1.000
_cell.angle_alpha   90.00
_cell.angle_beta   90.00
_cell.angle_gamma   90.00
#
_symmetry.space_group_name_H-M   'P 1'
#
loop_
_entity.id
_entity.type
_entity.pdbx_description
1 polymer ?
#
loop_
_entity_poly.entity_id
_entity_poly.type
_entity_poly.pdbx_seq_one_letter_code
_entity_poly.pdbx_strand_id
1 'polypeptide(L)'
;QYGSILLFVGAPGTGKTSIGQSIARALGRKYVRISLGGIRDEAEIRGHRRTYVGAMPGRIMEAMKRSGVSNPVMVLDEVDKLAKDYGGDPASALLEVLDPEQNSTFTDHYMNVPYDLSNVLFVCTANTTDTIPEPLLNRMEAISFPGYTAVEKYHIAKKHLIPKALETMGIQKRMLKITDGALRQIIEEYTMESGVRDLKKCIETICRSAAVELVKKESERSVISVTKSNLSDYLGRKQIHPEQKLSSKAPGVVTGLAWTRAGGAIL
;
A
#
# COMPACT_ATOMS: atom_id res chain seq x y z
N GLN A 1 -1.87 -11.01 28.56
CA GLN A 1 -2.89 -10.67 27.54
C GLN A 1 -2.23 -10.80 26.19
N TYR A 2 -2.63 -11.80 25.41
CA TYR A 2 -2.24 -11.93 24.01
C TYR A 2 -2.88 -10.77 23.25
N GLY A 3 -2.07 -9.92 22.63
CA GLY A 3 -2.55 -8.78 21.85
C GLY A 3 -3.34 -9.26 20.64
N SER A 4 -4.43 -8.58 20.33
CA SER A 4 -5.19 -8.82 19.10
C SER A 4 -4.29 -8.58 17.89
N ILE A 5 -4.46 -9.37 16.84
CA ILE A 5 -3.78 -9.17 15.56
C ILE A 5 -4.44 -7.99 14.86
N LEU A 6 -3.68 -6.95 14.55
CA LEU A 6 -4.22 -5.77 13.88
C LEU A 6 -4.43 -6.05 12.40
N LEU A 7 -5.64 -5.78 11.89
CA LEU A 7 -5.97 -5.84 10.46
C LEU A 7 -6.36 -4.45 9.96
N PHE A 8 -5.51 -3.85 9.13
CA PHE A 8 -5.80 -2.56 8.49
C PHE A 8 -6.54 -2.78 7.17
N VAL A 9 -7.77 -2.29 7.10
CA VAL A 9 -8.68 -2.48 5.96
C VAL A 9 -8.95 -1.16 5.26
N GLY A 10 -8.80 -1.12 3.95
CA GLY A 10 -9.11 0.08 3.18
C GLY A 10 -8.60 0.01 1.73
N ALA A 11 -8.97 0.99 0.94
CA ALA A 11 -8.56 1.07 -0.46
C ALA A 11 -7.03 1.09 -0.64
N PRO A 12 -6.52 0.70 -1.82
CA PRO A 12 -5.10 0.84 -2.13
C PRO A 12 -4.60 2.28 -1.98
N GLY A 13 -3.39 2.45 -1.45
CA GLY A 13 -2.79 3.79 -1.34
C GLY A 13 -3.27 4.63 -0.15
N THR A 14 -4.00 4.06 0.81
CA THR A 14 -4.44 4.76 2.04
C THR A 14 -3.41 4.71 3.18
N GLY A 15 -2.21 4.19 2.94
CA GLY A 15 -1.11 4.23 3.91
C GLY A 15 -1.04 3.02 4.86
N LYS A 16 -1.85 1.98 4.68
CA LYS A 16 -1.89 0.79 5.55
C LYS A 16 -0.51 0.17 5.82
N THR A 17 0.26 -0.06 4.76
CA THR A 17 1.61 -0.66 4.88
C THR A 17 2.61 0.30 5.55
N SER A 18 2.48 1.61 5.32
CA SER A 18 3.34 2.63 5.91
C SER A 18 3.16 2.73 7.43
N ILE A 19 1.96 2.49 7.94
CA ILE A 19 1.70 2.47 9.38
C ILE A 19 2.43 1.32 10.07
N GLY A 20 2.50 0.13 9.46
CA GLY A 20 3.28 -0.98 9.99
C GLY A 20 4.76 -0.62 10.18
N GLN A 21 5.34 0.10 9.23
CA GLN A 21 6.70 0.62 9.34
C GLN A 21 6.84 1.68 10.45
N SER A 22 5.83 2.54 10.62
CA SER A 22 5.82 3.56 11.67
C SER A 22 5.68 2.93 13.06
N ILE A 23 4.87 1.88 13.21
CA ILE A 23 4.74 1.09 14.44
C ILE A 23 6.10 0.47 14.81
N ALA A 24 6.77 -0.15 13.86
CA ALA A 24 8.08 -0.75 14.09
C ALA A 24 9.11 0.29 14.59
N ARG A 25 9.12 1.47 13.97
CA ARG A 25 9.99 2.58 14.37
C ARG A 25 9.67 3.08 15.78
N ALA A 26 8.38 3.26 16.10
CA ALA A 26 7.94 3.74 17.40
C ALA A 26 8.27 2.74 18.53
N LEU A 27 8.24 1.44 18.24
CA LEU A 27 8.57 0.39 19.18
C LEU A 27 10.08 0.06 19.23
N GLY A 28 10.90 0.67 18.37
CA GLY A 28 12.32 0.34 18.24
C GLY A 28 12.58 -1.08 17.75
N ARG A 29 11.62 -1.68 17.01
CA ARG A 29 11.70 -3.03 16.48
C ARG A 29 12.10 -3.07 15.01
N LYS A 30 12.69 -4.17 14.57
CA LYS A 30 12.94 -4.41 13.14
C LYS A 30 11.62 -4.60 12.40
N TYR A 31 11.60 -4.16 11.14
CA TYR A 31 10.45 -4.24 10.26
C TYR A 31 10.71 -5.25 9.14
N VAL A 32 9.78 -6.16 8.93
CA VAL A 32 9.75 -7.04 7.76
C VAL A 32 8.37 -7.06 7.15
N ARG A 33 8.30 -7.26 5.84
CA ARG A 33 7.05 -7.32 5.08
C ARG A 33 7.02 -8.55 4.21
N ILE A 34 5.87 -9.20 4.18
CA ILE A 34 5.55 -10.32 3.29
C ILE A 34 4.27 -9.95 2.54
N SER A 35 4.28 -10.01 1.20
CA SER A 35 3.06 -9.95 0.41
C SER A 35 2.47 -11.34 0.30
N LEU A 36 1.23 -11.49 0.74
CA LEU A 36 0.46 -12.74 0.63
C LEU A 36 -0.36 -12.80 -0.67
N GLY A 37 -0.44 -11.68 -1.39
CA GLY A 37 -1.11 -11.64 -2.69
C GLY A 37 -0.42 -12.56 -3.70
N GLY A 38 -1.19 -13.47 -4.27
CA GLY A 38 -0.69 -14.45 -5.24
C GLY A 38 -0.13 -15.74 -4.65
N ILE A 39 -0.12 -15.92 -3.34
CA ILE A 39 0.16 -17.22 -2.71
C ILE A 39 -0.98 -18.16 -3.02
N ARG A 40 -0.63 -19.31 -3.59
CA ARG A 40 -1.59 -20.38 -3.97
C ARG A 40 -1.33 -21.68 -3.23
N ASP A 41 -0.08 -21.91 -2.84
CA ASP A 41 0.36 -23.13 -2.18
C ASP A 41 0.65 -22.88 -0.69
N GLU A 42 0.11 -23.74 0.16
CA GLU A 42 0.40 -23.77 1.59
C GLU A 42 1.90 -23.85 1.89
N ALA A 43 2.65 -24.56 1.05
CA ALA A 43 4.09 -24.72 1.18
C ALA A 43 4.86 -23.38 1.03
N GLU A 44 4.29 -22.36 0.38
CA GLU A 44 4.89 -21.02 0.36
C GLU A 44 4.92 -20.37 1.75
N ILE A 45 3.99 -20.74 2.64
CA ILE A 45 3.94 -20.25 4.03
C ILE A 45 4.73 -21.16 4.95
N ARG A 46 4.47 -22.49 4.88
CA ARG A 46 5.03 -23.51 5.76
C ARG A 46 6.36 -24.10 5.32
N GLY A 47 6.84 -23.80 4.10
CA GLY A 47 8.00 -24.44 3.51
C GLY A 47 7.71 -25.81 2.86
N HIS A 48 8.61 -26.22 1.96
CA HIS A 48 8.54 -27.49 1.28
C HIS A 48 9.30 -28.56 2.08
N ARG A 49 8.81 -29.80 2.10
CA ARG A 49 9.57 -30.90 2.67
C ARG A 49 10.89 -31.12 1.92
N ARG A 50 12.00 -31.33 2.63
CA ARG A 50 13.35 -31.47 2.04
C ARG A 50 13.50 -32.58 1.00
N THR A 51 12.55 -33.51 0.97
CA THR A 51 12.52 -34.63 0.01
C THR A 51 12.19 -34.19 -1.42
N TYR A 52 11.67 -32.98 -1.62
CA TYR A 52 11.31 -32.46 -2.94
C TYR A 52 12.47 -31.70 -3.58
N VAL A 53 12.63 -31.87 -4.88
CA VAL A 53 13.59 -31.09 -5.67
C VAL A 53 13.17 -29.63 -5.66
N GLY A 54 14.12 -28.73 -5.33
CA GLY A 54 13.80 -27.30 -5.20
C GLY A 54 13.15 -26.91 -3.89
N ALA A 55 13.16 -27.81 -2.87
CA ALA A 55 12.62 -27.49 -1.55
C ALA A 55 13.32 -26.26 -0.93
N MET A 56 12.51 -25.40 -0.32
CA MET A 56 12.96 -24.17 0.35
C MET A 56 12.12 -23.88 1.59
N PRO A 57 12.65 -23.08 2.55
CA PRO A 57 11.88 -22.58 3.66
C PRO A 57 10.67 -21.75 3.20
N GLY A 58 9.65 -21.70 4.04
CA GLY A 58 8.50 -20.83 3.81
C GLY A 58 8.82 -19.36 4.02
N ARG A 59 7.97 -18.49 3.48
CA ARG A 59 8.16 -17.03 3.51
C ARG A 59 8.22 -16.46 4.93
N ILE A 60 7.58 -17.10 5.90
CA ILE A 60 7.62 -16.69 7.31
C ILE A 60 9.06 -16.85 7.85
N MET A 61 9.66 -18.02 7.68
CA MET A 61 11.03 -18.26 8.15
C MET A 61 12.07 -17.46 7.38
N GLU A 62 11.87 -17.23 6.09
CA GLU A 62 12.72 -16.32 5.32
C GLU A 62 12.65 -14.88 5.84
N ALA A 63 11.45 -14.40 6.19
CA ALA A 63 11.29 -13.07 6.78
C ALA A 63 11.93 -12.98 8.17
N MET A 64 11.81 -14.00 9.01
CA MET A 64 12.49 -14.07 10.29
C MET A 64 14.00 -14.01 10.12
N LYS A 65 14.56 -14.79 9.17
CA LYS A 65 15.99 -14.74 8.83
C LYS A 65 16.43 -13.34 8.40
N ARG A 66 15.67 -12.66 7.53
CA ARG A 66 15.98 -11.29 7.09
C ARG A 66 15.92 -10.28 8.22
N SER A 67 15.04 -10.45 9.17
CA SER A 67 14.92 -9.55 10.32
C SER A 67 16.13 -9.63 11.25
N GLY A 68 16.71 -10.81 11.38
CA GLY A 68 17.85 -11.10 12.29
C GLY A 68 17.50 -11.00 13.77
N VAL A 69 16.21 -10.91 14.12
CA VAL A 69 15.71 -10.81 15.50
C VAL A 69 14.49 -11.71 15.70
N SER A 70 14.20 -12.07 16.95
CA SER A 70 13.04 -12.91 17.31
C SER A 70 11.73 -12.11 17.47
N ASN A 71 11.82 -10.78 17.57
CA ASN A 71 10.69 -9.89 17.89
C ASN A 71 10.45 -8.78 16.85
N PRO A 72 10.49 -9.05 15.54
CA PRO A 72 10.22 -8.03 14.55
C PRO A 72 8.74 -7.62 14.56
N VAL A 73 8.43 -6.49 13.91
CA VAL A 73 7.10 -6.20 13.40
C VAL A 73 7.02 -6.79 12.01
N MET A 74 6.14 -7.77 11.83
CA MET A 74 5.93 -8.45 10.55
C MET A 74 4.61 -8.01 9.94
N VAL A 75 4.68 -7.33 8.80
CA VAL A 75 3.50 -6.92 8.03
C VAL A 75 3.17 -7.99 7.00
N LEU A 76 1.99 -8.56 7.14
CA LEU A 76 1.40 -9.51 6.20
C LEU A 76 0.43 -8.75 5.29
N ASP A 77 0.88 -8.47 4.09
CA ASP A 77 0.16 -7.58 3.16
C ASP A 77 -0.76 -8.39 2.24
N GLU A 78 -1.95 -7.85 1.98
CA GLU A 78 -2.94 -8.44 1.07
C GLU A 78 -3.48 -9.81 1.52
N VAL A 79 -3.85 -9.95 2.81
CA VAL A 79 -4.42 -11.20 3.35
C VAL A 79 -5.77 -11.58 2.71
N ASP A 80 -6.48 -10.59 2.16
CA ASP A 80 -7.73 -10.77 1.42
C ASP A 80 -7.55 -11.46 0.04
N LYS A 81 -6.30 -11.59 -0.42
CA LYS A 81 -5.96 -12.19 -1.72
C LYS A 81 -5.39 -13.60 -1.62
N LEU A 82 -5.47 -14.23 -0.46
CA LEU A 82 -5.12 -15.64 -0.31
C LEU A 82 -6.09 -16.49 -1.14
N ALA A 83 -5.56 -17.21 -2.12
CA ALA A 83 -6.35 -18.11 -2.95
C ALA A 83 -6.57 -19.45 -2.26
N LYS A 84 -7.77 -20.01 -2.35
CA LYS A 84 -8.00 -21.43 -2.12
C LYS A 84 -7.75 -22.14 -3.43
N ASP A 85 -6.71 -22.94 -3.51
CA ASP A 85 -6.38 -23.70 -4.71
C ASP A 85 -6.14 -25.18 -4.36
N TYR A 86 -5.97 -26.04 -5.33
CA TYR A 86 -5.73 -27.48 -5.18
C TYR A 86 -4.43 -27.84 -4.41
N GLY A 87 -3.57 -26.88 -4.14
CA GLY A 87 -2.29 -27.03 -3.43
C GLY A 87 -2.34 -26.91 -1.91
N GLY A 88 -3.51 -27.01 -1.28
CA GLY A 88 -3.65 -26.91 0.18
C GLY A 88 -4.47 -25.70 0.62
N ASP A 89 -4.43 -25.41 1.92
CA ASP A 89 -5.13 -24.28 2.53
C ASP A 89 -4.14 -23.26 3.12
N PRO A 90 -3.69 -22.25 2.33
CA PRO A 90 -2.80 -21.20 2.82
C PRO A 90 -3.38 -20.42 4.01
N ALA A 91 -4.71 -20.30 4.10
CA ALA A 91 -5.36 -19.62 5.21
C ALA A 91 -5.22 -20.40 6.52
N SER A 92 -5.29 -21.72 6.46
CA SER A 92 -5.03 -22.59 7.64
C SER A 92 -3.58 -22.50 8.10
N ALA A 93 -2.63 -22.47 7.15
CA ALA A 93 -1.21 -22.27 7.47
C ALA A 93 -0.96 -20.90 8.13
N LEU A 94 -1.62 -19.86 7.64
CA LEU A 94 -1.52 -18.52 8.22
C LEU A 94 -2.14 -18.45 9.61
N LEU A 95 -3.23 -19.20 9.85
CA LEU A 95 -3.86 -19.29 11.17
C LEU A 95 -2.88 -19.82 12.22
N GLU A 96 -2.12 -20.87 11.89
CA GLU A 96 -1.10 -21.43 12.79
C GLU A 96 0.01 -20.42 13.11
N VAL A 97 0.39 -19.58 12.16
CA VAL A 97 1.37 -18.49 12.35
C VAL A 97 0.83 -17.40 13.27
N LEU A 98 -0.43 -17.05 13.10
CA LEU A 98 -1.05 -15.92 13.79
C LEU A 98 -1.65 -16.28 15.15
N ASP A 99 -2.04 -17.52 15.36
CA ASP A 99 -2.69 -17.95 16.58
C ASP A 99 -1.68 -17.99 17.76
N PRO A 100 -1.85 -17.16 18.79
CA PRO A 100 -0.95 -17.17 19.94
C PRO A 100 -0.88 -18.50 20.69
N GLU A 101 -1.90 -19.34 20.57
CA GLU A 101 -1.92 -20.67 21.20
C GLU A 101 -1.06 -21.70 20.46
N GLN A 102 -0.76 -21.45 19.17
CA GLN A 102 -0.04 -22.38 18.30
C GLN A 102 1.32 -21.86 17.83
N ASN A 103 1.49 -20.54 17.72
CA ASN A 103 2.63 -19.95 17.04
C ASN A 103 3.96 -20.03 17.82
N SER A 104 3.93 -20.39 19.12
CA SER A 104 5.14 -20.64 19.90
C SER A 104 5.89 -21.91 19.46
N THR A 105 5.22 -22.80 18.77
CA THR A 105 5.77 -24.07 18.26
C THR A 105 5.58 -24.21 16.75
N PHE A 106 5.54 -23.10 16.02
CA PHE A 106 5.42 -23.10 14.57
C PHE A 106 6.53 -23.92 13.93
N THR A 107 6.17 -24.86 13.07
CA THR A 107 7.13 -25.75 12.42
C THR A 107 7.09 -25.55 10.91
N ASP A 108 8.17 -24.99 10.36
CA ASP A 108 8.40 -24.94 8.92
C ASP A 108 8.81 -26.36 8.44
N HIS A 109 8.19 -26.83 7.38
CA HIS A 109 8.42 -28.22 6.89
C HIS A 109 9.84 -28.42 6.31
N TYR A 110 10.48 -27.36 5.84
CA TYR A 110 11.86 -27.42 5.37
C TYR A 110 12.83 -27.45 6.55
N MET A 111 12.64 -26.57 7.53
CA MET A 111 13.48 -26.50 8.72
C MET A 111 13.28 -27.72 9.62
N ASN A 112 12.04 -28.20 9.74
CA ASN A 112 11.61 -29.35 10.54
C ASN A 112 12.04 -29.28 12.02
N VAL A 113 12.06 -28.06 12.55
CA VAL A 113 12.28 -27.75 13.97
C VAL A 113 11.27 -26.70 14.40
N PRO A 114 10.72 -26.80 15.63
CA PRO A 114 9.83 -25.77 16.14
C PRO A 114 10.54 -24.41 16.26
N TYR A 115 9.84 -23.35 15.91
CA TYR A 115 10.31 -21.98 16.05
C TYR A 115 9.26 -21.15 16.78
N ASP A 116 9.68 -20.37 17.78
CA ASP A 116 8.79 -19.53 18.57
C ASP A 116 8.54 -18.18 17.88
N LEU A 117 7.30 -17.98 17.41
CA LEU A 117 6.82 -16.73 16.81
C LEU A 117 6.05 -15.85 17.79
N SER A 118 5.93 -16.21 19.07
CA SER A 118 5.10 -15.50 20.05
C SER A 118 5.56 -14.06 20.33
N ASN A 119 6.82 -13.75 20.08
CA ASN A 119 7.38 -12.40 20.24
C ASN A 119 7.23 -11.52 19.00
N VAL A 120 6.76 -12.06 17.88
CA VAL A 120 6.52 -11.30 16.65
C VAL A 120 5.24 -10.50 16.80
N LEU A 121 5.29 -9.21 16.45
CA LEU A 121 4.10 -8.39 16.31
C LEU A 121 3.60 -8.49 14.88
N PHE A 122 2.49 -9.19 14.69
CA PHE A 122 1.85 -9.33 13.38
C PHE A 122 0.91 -8.17 13.11
N VAL A 123 1.03 -7.57 11.93
CA VAL A 123 0.12 -6.57 11.40
C VAL A 123 -0.32 -7.02 10.02
N CYS A 124 -1.62 -7.18 9.82
CA CYS A 124 -2.21 -7.59 8.56
C CYS A 124 -2.78 -6.40 7.81
N THR A 125 -2.75 -6.44 6.47
CA THR A 125 -3.44 -5.47 5.63
C THR A 125 -4.37 -6.16 4.63
N ALA A 126 -5.48 -5.52 4.33
CA ALA A 126 -6.46 -5.98 3.34
C ALA A 126 -7.13 -4.79 2.64
N ASN A 127 -7.68 -5.01 1.46
CA ASN A 127 -8.52 -4.03 0.80
C ASN A 127 -9.99 -4.19 1.22
N THR A 128 -10.43 -5.42 1.48
CA THR A 128 -11.76 -5.79 1.98
C THR A 128 -11.66 -6.93 2.97
N THR A 129 -12.66 -7.10 3.81
CA THR A 129 -12.79 -8.24 4.72
C THR A 129 -13.57 -9.40 4.12
N ASP A 130 -14.30 -9.18 3.01
CA ASP A 130 -15.30 -10.11 2.46
C ASP A 130 -14.71 -11.46 2.01
N THR A 131 -13.43 -11.45 1.61
CA THR A 131 -12.72 -12.65 1.12
C THR A 131 -11.83 -13.31 2.16
N ILE A 132 -11.70 -12.71 3.35
CA ILE A 132 -10.91 -13.27 4.44
C ILE A 132 -11.73 -14.39 5.10
N PRO A 133 -11.17 -15.61 5.25
CA PRO A 133 -11.85 -16.68 5.96
C PRO A 133 -12.22 -16.29 7.39
N GLU A 134 -13.44 -16.63 7.79
CA GLU A 134 -13.98 -16.28 9.11
C GLU A 134 -13.07 -16.70 10.30
N PRO A 135 -12.45 -17.90 10.32
CA PRO A 135 -11.55 -18.27 11.40
C PRO A 135 -10.34 -17.33 11.56
N LEU A 136 -9.83 -16.75 10.48
CA LEU A 136 -8.78 -15.74 10.52
C LEU A 136 -9.33 -14.40 10.99
N LEU A 137 -10.47 -13.96 10.43
CA LEU A 137 -11.06 -12.67 10.72
C LEU A 137 -11.46 -12.55 12.21
N ASN A 138 -11.96 -13.63 12.81
CA ASN A 138 -12.35 -13.69 14.23
C ASN A 138 -11.17 -13.49 15.21
N ARG A 139 -9.93 -13.66 14.75
CA ARG A 139 -8.72 -13.43 15.54
C ARG A 139 -8.10 -12.05 15.32
N MET A 140 -8.67 -11.27 14.40
CA MET A 140 -8.16 -9.97 14.00
C MET A 140 -9.04 -8.84 14.51
N GLU A 141 -8.42 -7.75 14.90
CA GLU A 141 -9.08 -6.48 15.15
C GLU A 141 -9.00 -5.62 13.90
N ALA A 142 -10.14 -5.47 13.22
CA ALA A 142 -10.21 -4.72 11.97
C ALA A 142 -10.28 -3.21 12.23
N ILE A 143 -9.30 -2.48 11.71
CA ILE A 143 -9.22 -1.01 11.75
C ILE A 143 -9.40 -0.48 10.34
N SER A 144 -10.46 0.32 10.16
CA SER A 144 -10.79 0.90 8.85
C SER A 144 -9.89 2.08 8.51
N PHE A 145 -9.37 2.06 7.29
CA PHE A 145 -8.62 3.15 6.66
C PHE A 145 -9.49 3.78 5.58
N PRO A 146 -10.21 4.85 5.89
CA PRO A 146 -11.00 5.54 4.88
C PRO A 146 -10.11 6.17 3.82
N GLY A 147 -10.70 6.47 2.67
CA GLY A 147 -10.03 7.26 1.64
C GLY A 147 -9.75 8.69 2.09
N TYR A 148 -8.94 9.39 1.32
CA TYR A 148 -8.59 10.79 1.57
C TYR A 148 -9.45 11.74 0.74
N THR A 149 -9.80 12.86 1.34
CA THR A 149 -10.38 14.01 0.64
C THR A 149 -9.33 14.71 -0.25
N ALA A 150 -9.76 15.52 -1.20
CA ALA A 150 -8.85 16.29 -2.05
C ALA A 150 -7.91 17.20 -1.23
N VAL A 151 -8.39 17.76 -0.12
CA VAL A 151 -7.60 18.59 0.78
C VAL A 151 -6.52 17.77 1.50
N GLU A 152 -6.87 16.61 2.00
CA GLU A 152 -5.91 15.70 2.64
C GLU A 152 -4.87 15.20 1.65
N LYS A 153 -5.26 14.81 0.43
CA LYS A 153 -4.34 14.43 -0.65
C LYS A 153 -3.35 15.53 -0.97
N TYR A 154 -3.82 16.78 -1.02
CA TYR A 154 -2.95 17.94 -1.24
C TYR A 154 -1.88 18.08 -0.15
N HIS A 155 -2.29 17.96 1.12
CA HIS A 155 -1.34 18.05 2.24
C HIS A 155 -0.37 16.87 2.28
N ILE A 156 -0.84 15.65 2.01
CA ILE A 156 0.00 14.45 1.90
C ILE A 156 1.03 14.62 0.78
N ALA A 157 0.60 15.11 -0.38
CA ALA A 157 1.50 15.36 -1.50
C ALA A 157 2.60 16.36 -1.15
N LYS A 158 2.26 17.49 -0.55
CA LYS A 158 3.23 18.53 -0.16
C LYS A 158 4.20 18.10 0.92
N LYS A 159 3.69 17.41 1.96
CA LYS A 159 4.50 17.05 3.13
C LYS A 159 5.33 15.80 2.93
N HIS A 160 4.86 14.85 2.12
CA HIS A 160 5.45 13.52 2.04
C HIS A 160 5.82 13.09 0.61
N LEU A 161 4.89 13.18 -0.36
CA LEU A 161 5.13 12.58 -1.68
C LEU A 161 6.16 13.36 -2.50
N ILE A 162 6.03 14.68 -2.58
CA ILE A 162 6.97 15.52 -3.34
C ILE A 162 8.36 15.47 -2.73
N PRO A 163 8.58 15.69 -1.42
CA PRO A 163 9.90 15.60 -0.83
C PRO A 163 10.58 14.25 -1.06
N LYS A 164 9.82 13.15 -0.90
CA LYS A 164 10.34 11.80 -1.10
C LYS A 164 10.69 11.51 -2.56
N ALA A 165 9.87 11.98 -3.51
CA ALA A 165 10.15 11.82 -4.94
C ALA A 165 11.40 12.60 -5.35
N LEU A 166 11.57 13.83 -4.87
CA LEU A 166 12.77 14.63 -5.11
C LEU A 166 14.03 13.97 -4.56
N GLU A 167 13.98 13.47 -3.33
CA GLU A 167 15.08 12.74 -2.70
C GLU A 167 15.46 11.49 -3.51
N THR A 168 14.46 10.70 -3.91
CA THR A 168 14.68 9.47 -4.68
C THR A 168 15.34 9.74 -6.05
N MET A 169 15.01 10.88 -6.68
CA MET A 169 15.56 11.30 -7.98
C MET A 169 16.83 12.15 -7.85
N GLY A 170 17.30 12.44 -6.64
CA GLY A 170 18.48 13.29 -6.42
C GLY A 170 18.27 14.76 -6.80
N ILE A 171 17.02 15.23 -6.87
CA ILE A 171 16.69 16.61 -7.26
C ILE A 171 16.63 17.48 -6.00
N GLN A 172 17.37 18.59 -5.99
CA GLN A 172 17.28 19.57 -4.91
C GLN A 172 15.93 20.30 -4.95
N LYS A 173 15.33 20.56 -3.78
CA LYS A 173 14.01 21.23 -3.65
C LYS A 173 13.91 22.55 -4.41
N ARG A 174 15.03 23.28 -4.56
CA ARG A 174 15.08 24.56 -5.30
C ARG A 174 14.98 24.41 -6.81
N MET A 175 15.30 23.23 -7.35
CA MET A 175 15.40 22.98 -8.79
C MET A 175 14.09 22.60 -9.44
N LEU A 176 13.12 22.10 -8.67
CA LEU A 176 11.79 21.73 -9.15
C LEU A 176 10.71 22.29 -8.22
N LYS A 177 9.79 23.06 -8.78
CA LYS A 177 8.65 23.61 -8.09
C LYS A 177 7.36 23.17 -8.77
N ILE A 178 6.52 22.43 -8.05
CA ILE A 178 5.14 22.11 -8.48
C ILE A 178 4.22 23.13 -7.80
N THR A 179 3.52 23.94 -8.60
CA THR A 179 2.62 24.97 -8.06
C THR A 179 1.39 24.34 -7.41
N ASP A 180 0.79 25.05 -6.45
CA ASP A 180 -0.41 24.57 -5.75
C ASP A 180 -1.57 24.33 -6.73
N GLY A 181 -1.69 25.19 -7.75
CA GLY A 181 -2.67 25.02 -8.80
C GLY A 181 -2.47 23.75 -9.64
N ALA A 182 -1.21 23.45 -10.00
CA ALA A 182 -0.89 22.21 -10.71
C ALA A 182 -1.18 20.98 -9.84
N LEU A 183 -0.80 21.01 -8.57
CA LEU A 183 -1.03 19.90 -7.66
C LEU A 183 -2.54 19.60 -7.46
N ARG A 184 -3.36 20.65 -7.29
CA ARG A 184 -4.83 20.49 -7.23
C ARG A 184 -5.38 19.91 -8.52
N GLN A 185 -4.90 20.36 -9.67
CA GLN A 185 -5.32 19.83 -10.96
C GLN A 185 -4.94 18.37 -11.15
N ILE A 186 -3.77 17.92 -10.66
CA ILE A 186 -3.40 16.50 -10.67
C ILE A 186 -4.41 15.68 -9.88
N ILE A 187 -4.78 16.14 -8.69
CA ILE A 187 -5.72 15.44 -7.81
C ILE A 187 -7.11 15.34 -8.46
N GLU A 188 -7.58 16.39 -9.11
CA GLU A 188 -8.95 16.49 -9.62
C GLU A 188 -9.13 15.90 -11.03
N GLU A 189 -8.11 16.00 -11.90
CA GLU A 189 -8.25 15.70 -13.33
C GLU A 189 -7.35 14.56 -13.82
N TYR A 190 -6.37 14.12 -13.05
CA TYR A 190 -5.44 13.06 -13.42
C TYR A 190 -5.54 11.80 -12.56
N THR A 191 -6.20 11.89 -11.41
CA THR A 191 -6.35 10.74 -10.50
C THR A 191 -7.80 10.53 -10.09
N MET A 192 -8.25 9.27 -10.07
CA MET A 192 -9.59 8.86 -9.62
C MET A 192 -9.46 7.70 -8.65
N GLU A 193 -9.04 8.00 -7.42
CA GLU A 193 -8.73 7.01 -6.41
C GLU A 193 -9.11 7.49 -5.01
N SER A 194 -9.39 6.57 -4.09
CA SER A 194 -9.60 6.90 -2.68
C SER A 194 -8.31 7.20 -1.93
N GLY A 195 -7.20 6.59 -2.34
CA GLY A 195 -5.87 6.80 -1.77
C GLY A 195 -5.04 7.85 -2.52
N VAL A 196 -3.72 7.69 -2.44
CA VAL A 196 -2.73 8.58 -3.08
C VAL A 196 -1.72 7.82 -3.95
N ARG A 197 -2.06 6.59 -4.40
CA ARG A 197 -1.14 5.76 -5.17
C ARG A 197 -0.89 6.32 -6.57
N ASP A 198 -1.95 6.73 -7.27
CA ASP A 198 -1.84 7.29 -8.60
C ASP A 198 -1.32 8.74 -8.55
N LEU A 199 -1.70 9.50 -7.52
CA LEU A 199 -1.11 10.81 -7.25
C LEU A 199 0.42 10.71 -7.06
N LYS A 200 0.89 9.71 -6.31
CA LYS A 200 2.32 9.43 -6.16
C LYS A 200 2.97 9.12 -7.51
N LYS A 201 2.37 8.29 -8.35
CA LYS A 201 2.89 7.99 -9.70
C LYS A 201 2.99 9.24 -10.58
N CYS A 202 1.96 10.11 -10.56
CA CYS A 202 1.98 11.37 -11.29
C CYS A 202 3.16 12.25 -10.84
N ILE A 203 3.35 12.41 -9.53
CA ILE A 203 4.47 13.19 -8.97
C ILE A 203 5.82 12.58 -9.37
N GLU A 204 5.98 11.27 -9.27
CA GLU A 204 7.22 10.57 -9.68
C GLU A 204 7.49 10.74 -11.18
N THR A 205 6.46 10.72 -12.02
CA THR A 205 6.58 10.98 -13.47
C THR A 205 7.05 12.39 -13.75
N ILE A 206 6.49 13.38 -13.08
CA ILE A 206 6.93 14.78 -13.19
C ILE A 206 8.39 14.92 -12.75
N CYS A 207 8.76 14.34 -11.60
CA CYS A 207 10.14 14.39 -11.11
C CYS A 207 11.13 13.73 -12.08
N ARG A 208 10.75 12.61 -12.69
CA ARG A 208 11.58 11.89 -13.67
C ARG A 208 11.81 12.73 -14.91
N SER A 209 10.76 13.33 -15.47
CA SER A 209 10.85 14.20 -16.64
C SER A 209 11.68 15.46 -16.33
N ALA A 210 11.48 16.05 -15.16
CA ALA A 210 12.27 17.18 -14.70
C ALA A 210 13.76 16.83 -14.52
N ALA A 211 14.07 15.65 -13.99
CA ALA A 211 15.46 15.19 -13.87
C ALA A 211 16.16 15.13 -15.22
N VAL A 212 15.50 14.58 -16.25
CA VAL A 212 16.04 14.53 -17.63
C VAL A 212 16.25 15.95 -18.19
N GLU A 213 15.31 16.85 -17.95
CA GLU A 213 15.41 18.24 -18.43
C GLU A 213 16.55 19.01 -17.75
N LEU A 214 16.73 18.80 -16.43
CA LEU A 214 17.83 19.42 -15.66
C LEU A 214 19.20 18.96 -16.14
N VAL A 215 19.36 17.65 -16.43
CA VAL A 215 20.61 17.11 -16.98
C VAL A 215 20.93 17.71 -18.36
N LYS A 216 19.90 17.85 -19.21
CA LYS A 216 20.11 18.43 -20.56
C LYS A 216 20.51 19.92 -20.54
N LYS A 217 20.08 20.68 -19.51
CA LYS A 217 20.33 22.12 -19.43
C LYS A 217 21.72 22.50 -18.90
N GLU A 218 22.53 21.51 -18.45
CA GLU A 218 23.91 21.68 -17.95
C GLU A 218 24.14 22.83 -16.93
N SER A 219 23.08 23.43 -16.40
CA SER A 219 23.14 24.58 -15.52
C SER A 219 22.62 24.22 -14.13
N GLU A 220 23.48 24.29 -13.13
CA GLU A 220 23.12 24.08 -11.71
C GLU A 220 22.10 25.11 -11.16
N ARG A 221 21.81 26.17 -11.91
CA ARG A 221 20.86 27.23 -11.52
C ARG A 221 19.51 27.12 -12.22
N SER A 222 19.28 26.10 -13.04
CA SER A 222 18.00 25.92 -13.73
C SER A 222 16.91 25.54 -12.74
N VAL A 223 15.81 26.28 -12.73
CA VAL A 223 14.60 25.99 -11.96
C VAL A 223 13.50 25.60 -12.93
N ILE A 224 12.94 24.43 -12.73
CA ILE A 224 11.76 23.95 -13.46
C ILE A 224 10.51 24.27 -12.65
N SER A 225 9.55 24.96 -13.26
CA SER A 225 8.26 25.25 -12.64
C SER A 225 7.15 24.51 -13.37
N VAL A 226 6.48 23.62 -12.65
CA VAL A 226 5.30 22.90 -13.16
C VAL A 226 4.04 23.65 -12.73
N THR A 227 3.30 24.10 -13.72
CA THR A 227 2.09 24.92 -13.58
C THR A 227 0.89 24.22 -14.22
N LYS A 228 -0.29 24.78 -14.07
CA LYS A 228 -1.49 24.26 -14.76
C LYS A 228 -1.33 24.24 -16.27
N SER A 229 -0.64 25.22 -16.84
CA SER A 229 -0.51 25.39 -18.29
C SER A 229 0.42 24.39 -18.95
N ASN A 230 1.47 23.93 -18.25
CA ASN A 230 2.43 22.97 -18.80
C ASN A 230 2.31 21.56 -18.20
N LEU A 231 1.30 21.30 -17.38
CA LEU A 231 1.11 20.01 -16.72
C LEU A 231 0.91 18.87 -17.74
N SER A 232 0.23 19.16 -18.86
CA SER A 232 0.03 18.19 -19.95
C SER A 232 1.33 17.73 -20.61
N ASP A 233 2.38 18.54 -20.59
CA ASP A 233 3.68 18.19 -21.18
C ASP A 233 4.36 17.07 -20.38
N TYR A 234 4.08 16.97 -19.07
CA TYR A 234 4.60 15.95 -18.16
C TYR A 234 3.71 14.72 -18.04
N LEU A 235 2.39 14.89 -17.98
CA LEU A 235 1.43 13.83 -17.67
C LEU A 235 0.55 13.44 -18.86
N GLY A 236 0.67 14.12 -20.01
CA GLY A 236 -0.20 13.92 -21.15
C GLY A 236 -1.60 14.52 -20.96
N ARG A 237 -2.57 14.01 -21.72
CA ARG A 237 -3.95 14.54 -21.65
C ARG A 237 -4.60 14.16 -20.32
N LYS A 238 -5.47 15.05 -19.84
CA LYS A 238 -6.33 14.83 -18.67
C LYS A 238 -7.12 13.53 -18.86
N GLN A 239 -7.09 12.69 -17.85
CA GLN A 239 -7.80 11.40 -17.87
C GLN A 239 -9.24 11.51 -17.39
N ILE A 240 -9.54 12.56 -16.63
CA ILE A 240 -10.81 12.77 -15.97
C ILE A 240 -11.30 14.17 -16.30
N HIS A 241 -12.51 14.26 -16.82
CA HIS A 241 -13.22 15.51 -16.94
C HIS A 241 -14.16 15.59 -15.73
N PRO A 242 -13.99 16.58 -14.83
CA PRO A 242 -14.93 16.77 -13.75
C PRO A 242 -16.34 16.89 -14.33
N GLU A 243 -17.25 16.07 -13.85
CA GLU A 243 -18.64 16.12 -14.25
C GLU A 243 -19.17 17.52 -13.92
N GLN A 244 -19.57 18.24 -14.96
CA GLN A 244 -20.13 19.58 -14.79
C GLN A 244 -21.56 19.42 -14.26
N LYS A 245 -21.84 20.05 -13.13
CA LYS A 245 -23.20 20.17 -12.62
C LYS A 245 -24.06 20.79 -13.70
N LEU A 246 -25.05 20.04 -14.18
CA LEU A 246 -26.02 20.60 -15.15
C LEU A 246 -26.69 21.82 -14.54
N SER A 247 -26.44 22.98 -15.10
CA SER A 247 -27.03 24.24 -14.66
C SER A 247 -28.48 24.45 -15.16
N SER A 248 -29.02 23.47 -15.89
CA SER A 248 -30.34 23.60 -16.48
C SER A 248 -31.42 23.33 -15.42
N LYS A 249 -32.27 24.31 -15.23
CA LYS A 249 -33.51 24.22 -14.44
C LYS A 249 -34.67 23.67 -15.28
N ALA A 250 -34.40 22.79 -16.24
CA ALA A 250 -35.46 22.23 -17.09
C ALA A 250 -36.37 21.32 -16.24
N PRO A 251 -37.70 21.45 -16.34
CA PRO A 251 -38.62 20.54 -15.66
C PRO A 251 -38.37 19.09 -16.11
N GLY A 252 -38.31 18.16 -15.14
CA GLY A 252 -38.05 16.75 -15.41
C GLY A 252 -36.58 16.33 -15.38
N VAL A 253 -35.64 17.25 -15.13
CA VAL A 253 -34.19 16.93 -14.95
C VAL A 253 -33.84 17.03 -13.49
N VAL A 254 -33.34 15.91 -12.93
CA VAL A 254 -32.88 15.81 -11.53
C VAL A 254 -31.43 15.37 -11.53
N THR A 255 -30.59 16.05 -10.80
CA THR A 255 -29.20 15.63 -10.58
C THR A 255 -29.17 14.47 -9.58
N GLY A 256 -28.79 13.30 -10.06
CA GLY A 256 -28.54 12.14 -9.20
C GLY A 256 -27.17 12.22 -8.53
N LEU A 257 -27.06 11.65 -7.33
CA LEU A 257 -25.79 11.46 -6.64
C LEU A 257 -25.51 9.97 -6.50
N ALA A 258 -24.32 9.58 -6.88
CA ALA A 258 -23.85 8.21 -6.73
C ALA A 258 -22.64 8.18 -5.80
N TRP A 259 -22.54 7.11 -5.01
CA TRP A 259 -21.35 6.85 -4.23
C TRP A 259 -20.45 5.89 -4.97
N THR A 260 -19.23 6.30 -5.25
CA THR A 260 -18.21 5.48 -5.94
C THR A 260 -17.05 5.16 -5.01
N ARG A 261 -16.19 4.21 -5.40
CA ARG A 261 -14.96 3.92 -4.65
C ARG A 261 -14.00 5.11 -4.56
N ALA A 262 -14.13 6.08 -5.45
CA ALA A 262 -13.30 7.29 -5.46
C ALA A 262 -13.94 8.47 -4.72
N GLY A 263 -15.20 8.34 -4.28
CA GLY A 263 -15.99 9.38 -3.63
C GLY A 263 -17.38 9.56 -4.25
N GLY A 264 -18.05 10.67 -3.93
CA GLY A 264 -19.32 11.01 -4.54
C GLY A 264 -19.17 11.40 -6.01
N ALA A 265 -20.06 10.94 -6.86
CA ALA A 265 -20.17 11.32 -8.28
C ALA A 265 -21.57 11.87 -8.57
N ILE A 266 -21.66 12.77 -9.57
CA ILE A 266 -22.94 13.33 -10.06
C ILE A 266 -23.38 12.47 -11.26
N LEU A 267 -24.65 12.08 -11.27
CA LEU A 267 -25.29 11.35 -12.37
C LEU A 267 -26.28 12.23 -13.09
#